data_41a4a4389c759c76091dbb4fd6fba9a0
#
_entry.id   41a4a4389c759c76091dbb4fd6fba9a0
#
_cell.length_a   1.000
_cell.length_b   1.000
_cell.length_c   1.000
_cell.angle_alpha   90.00
_cell.angle_beta   90.00
_cell.angle_gamma   90.00
#
_symmetry.space_group_name_H-M   'P 1'
#
loop_
_entity.id
_entity.type
_entity.pdbx_description
1 polymer ?
#
loop_
_entity_poly.entity_id
_entity_poly.type
_entity_poly.pdbx_seq_one_letter_code
_entity_poly.pdbx_strand_id
1 'polypeptide(L)'
;FREFLLPEYVYCFENAQRAGKLIHFHTCGCVEAIAGDLAGIGATVLNPVQARANDLRKIKADTVGRMALEGGIDTAVLALGTTQKVRAEVVRVMEILKPGGGYICGPDQAIPGVPEENTQALWDTAREVGRY
;
A
#
# COMPACT_ATOMS: atom_id res chain seq x y z
N PHE A 1 3.98 18.85 8.62
CA PHE A 1 4.17 18.25 7.31
C PHE A 1 3.97 19.28 6.19
N ARG A 2 2.75 19.86 6.03
CA ARG A 2 2.38 20.71 4.90
C ARG A 2 3.22 21.99 4.78
N GLU A 3 3.63 22.57 5.90
CA GLU A 3 4.42 23.80 5.93
C GLU A 3 5.90 23.58 5.60
N PHE A 4 6.50 22.46 6.06
CA PHE A 4 7.94 22.25 5.99
C PHE A 4 8.38 21.11 5.06
N LEU A 5 7.63 20.00 5.01
CA LEU A 5 8.06 18.84 4.24
C LEU A 5 7.43 18.75 2.85
N LEU A 6 6.16 19.13 2.73
CA LEU A 6 5.45 19.04 1.46
C LEU A 6 6.12 19.88 0.35
N PRO A 7 6.59 21.11 0.60
CA PRO A 7 7.30 21.91 -0.42
C PRO A 7 8.58 21.22 -0.91
N GLU A 8 9.32 20.56 -0.01
CA GLU A 8 10.54 19.83 -0.38
C GLU A 8 10.22 18.60 -1.26
N TYR A 9 9.14 17.89 -0.95
CA TYR A 9 8.68 16.79 -1.81
C TYR A 9 8.22 17.29 -3.19
N VAL A 10 7.52 18.42 -3.26
CA VAL A 10 7.16 19.05 -4.55
C VAL A 10 8.42 19.28 -5.38
N TYR A 11 9.43 19.93 -4.80
CA TYR A 11 10.71 20.19 -5.47
C TYR A 11 11.41 18.91 -5.97
N CYS A 12 11.47 17.88 -5.13
CA CYS A 12 12.06 16.58 -5.51
C CYS A 12 11.26 15.88 -6.61
N PHE A 13 9.93 15.91 -6.53
CA PHE A 13 9.06 15.20 -7.46
C PHE A 13 9.02 15.84 -8.84
N GLU A 14 9.08 17.19 -8.93
CA GLU A 14 9.08 17.89 -10.20
C GLU A 14 10.18 17.43 -11.14
N ASN A 15 11.38 17.16 -10.64
CA ASN A 15 12.50 16.69 -11.47
C ASN A 15 12.22 15.30 -12.05
N ALA A 16 11.68 14.38 -11.25
CA ALA A 16 11.31 13.05 -11.69
C ALA A 16 10.16 13.10 -12.72
N GLN A 17 9.16 13.95 -12.47
CA GLN A 17 8.01 14.15 -13.36
C GLN A 17 8.44 14.71 -14.72
N ARG A 18 9.30 15.74 -14.73
CA ARG A 18 9.88 16.31 -15.98
C ARG A 18 10.65 15.27 -16.79
N ALA A 19 11.26 14.31 -16.10
CA ALA A 19 11.96 13.19 -16.74
C ALA A 19 11.03 12.00 -17.11
N GLY A 20 9.71 12.14 -16.93
CA GLY A 20 8.74 11.08 -17.23
C GLY A 20 8.85 9.86 -16.32
N LYS A 21 9.38 10.02 -15.09
CA LYS A 21 9.56 8.92 -14.14
C LYS A 21 8.37 8.77 -13.20
N LEU A 22 8.08 7.54 -12.82
CA LEU A 22 7.14 7.23 -11.75
C LEU A 22 7.78 7.51 -10.39
N ILE A 23 6.96 7.96 -9.43
CA ILE A 23 7.41 8.28 -8.08
C ILE A 23 6.85 7.25 -7.12
N HIS A 24 7.71 6.35 -6.67
CA HIS A 24 7.41 5.36 -5.65
C HIS A 24 7.79 5.93 -4.28
N PHE A 25 6.82 6.39 -3.52
CA PHE A 25 7.02 7.03 -2.23
C PHE A 25 6.95 6.01 -1.11
N HIS A 26 8.10 5.80 -0.43
CA HIS A 26 8.18 4.89 0.71
C HIS A 26 8.08 5.65 2.04
N THR A 27 7.12 5.27 2.88
CA THR A 27 7.02 5.77 4.26
C THR A 27 6.21 4.82 5.12
N CYS A 28 6.66 4.58 6.35
CA CYS A 28 5.98 3.74 7.33
C CYS A 28 5.08 4.57 8.26
N GLY A 29 4.21 3.88 9.00
CA GLY A 29 3.38 4.48 10.06
C GLY A 29 2.01 4.97 9.60
N CYS A 30 1.46 5.93 10.36
CA CYS A 30 0.16 6.53 10.08
C CYS A 30 0.31 7.63 9.04
N VAL A 31 -0.16 7.37 7.82
CA VAL A 31 -0.02 8.25 6.66
C VAL A 31 -1.36 8.75 6.11
N GLU A 32 -2.46 8.34 6.69
CA GLU A 32 -3.81 8.68 6.20
C GLU A 32 -4.07 10.18 6.10
N ALA A 33 -3.47 10.98 7.00
CA ALA A 33 -3.63 12.44 6.99
C ALA A 33 -2.89 13.14 5.84
N ILE A 34 -1.94 12.45 5.20
CA ILE A 34 -1.07 13.02 4.16
C ILE A 34 -1.17 12.30 2.81
N ALA A 35 -1.84 11.17 2.74
CA ALA A 35 -1.95 10.37 1.52
C ALA A 35 -2.56 11.17 0.34
N GLY A 36 -3.60 11.95 0.62
CA GLY A 36 -4.21 12.85 -0.37
C GLY A 36 -3.27 13.96 -0.85
N ASP A 37 -2.44 14.51 0.04
CA ASP A 37 -1.45 15.52 -0.32
C ASP A 37 -0.36 14.92 -1.22
N LEU A 38 0.14 13.71 -0.88
CA LEU A 38 1.14 12.99 -1.68
C LEU A 38 0.61 12.67 -3.09
N ALA A 39 -0.64 12.22 -3.18
CA ALA A 39 -1.30 12.01 -4.47
C ALA A 39 -1.44 13.33 -5.26
N GLY A 40 -1.71 14.44 -4.55
CA GLY A 40 -1.87 15.78 -5.14
C GLY A 40 -0.58 16.33 -5.74
N ILE A 41 0.57 16.01 -5.19
CA ILE A 41 1.89 16.43 -5.71
C ILE A 41 2.50 15.43 -6.71
N GLY A 42 1.77 14.34 -7.02
CA GLY A 42 2.14 13.41 -8.08
C GLY A 42 2.94 12.18 -7.65
N ALA A 43 2.88 11.78 -6.39
CA ALA A 43 3.31 10.43 -6.02
C ALA A 43 2.49 9.40 -6.81
N THR A 44 3.18 8.43 -7.41
CA THR A 44 2.54 7.42 -8.27
C THR A 44 2.16 6.18 -7.48
N VAL A 45 2.98 5.80 -6.52
CA VAL A 45 2.76 4.66 -5.61
C VAL A 45 3.09 5.07 -4.19
N LEU A 46 2.24 4.72 -3.23
CA LEU A 46 2.51 4.80 -1.79
C LEU A 46 2.81 3.39 -1.24
N ASN A 47 3.98 3.21 -0.65
CA ASN A 47 4.48 1.96 -0.07
C ASN A 47 5.13 2.20 1.30
N PRO A 48 4.89 1.33 2.26
CA PRO A 48 3.77 0.41 2.34
C PRO A 48 2.54 1.10 2.96
N VAL A 49 1.35 0.63 2.61
CA VAL A 49 0.16 0.99 3.38
C VAL A 49 0.03 0.01 4.54
N GLN A 50 0.35 0.46 5.76
CA GLN A 50 0.31 -0.40 6.96
C GLN A 50 -1.09 -0.46 7.55
N ALA A 51 -1.74 -1.63 7.46
CA ALA A 51 -3.14 -1.82 7.85
C ALA A 51 -3.42 -1.55 9.34
N ARG A 52 -2.43 -1.78 10.22
CA ARG A 52 -2.58 -1.52 11.66
C ARG A 52 -2.46 -0.05 12.04
N ALA A 53 -1.80 0.74 11.20
CA ALA A 53 -1.54 2.15 11.48
C ALA A 53 -2.52 3.10 10.79
N ASN A 54 -3.34 2.58 9.85
CA ASN A 54 -4.15 3.40 8.96
C ASN A 54 -5.56 2.83 8.75
N ASP A 55 -6.52 3.71 8.51
CA ASP A 55 -7.78 3.33 7.91
C ASP A 55 -7.60 3.16 6.39
N LEU A 56 -7.58 1.90 5.95
CA LEU A 56 -7.38 1.56 4.53
C LEU A 56 -8.49 2.13 3.63
N ARG A 57 -9.73 2.21 4.11
CA ARG A 57 -10.85 2.75 3.35
C ARG A 57 -10.67 4.25 3.11
N LYS A 58 -10.25 4.97 4.15
CA LYS A 58 -9.96 6.39 4.06
C LYS A 58 -8.82 6.68 3.09
N ILE A 59 -7.68 5.98 3.23
CA ILE A 59 -6.56 6.16 2.29
C ILE A 59 -7.00 5.86 0.86
N LYS A 60 -7.76 4.77 0.65
CA LYS A 60 -8.27 4.42 -0.68
C LYS A 60 -9.15 5.53 -1.25
N ALA A 61 -10.08 6.06 -0.47
CA ALA A 61 -10.95 7.15 -0.91
C ALA A 61 -10.16 8.41 -1.29
N ASP A 62 -9.13 8.75 -0.52
CA ASP A 62 -8.30 9.94 -0.74
C ASP A 62 -7.34 9.81 -1.94
N THR A 63 -7.10 8.58 -2.46
CA THR A 63 -6.07 8.32 -3.47
C THR A 63 -6.57 7.67 -4.76
N VAL A 64 -7.80 7.15 -4.78
CA VAL A 64 -8.33 6.42 -5.94
C VAL A 64 -8.24 7.23 -7.23
N GLY A 65 -7.76 6.59 -8.30
CA GLY A 65 -7.57 7.23 -9.62
C GLY A 65 -6.39 8.20 -9.72
N ARG A 66 -5.63 8.42 -8.62
CA ARG A 66 -4.50 9.36 -8.59
C ARG A 66 -3.18 8.73 -8.18
N MET A 67 -3.20 7.79 -7.24
CA MET A 67 -2.00 7.13 -6.71
C MET A 67 -2.31 5.67 -6.41
N ALA A 68 -1.42 4.76 -6.79
CA ALA A 68 -1.51 3.36 -6.41
C ALA A 68 -1.10 3.15 -4.95
N LEU A 69 -1.67 2.13 -4.33
CA LEU A 69 -1.37 1.72 -2.96
C LEU A 69 -0.70 0.35 -2.98
N GLU A 70 0.41 0.19 -2.27
CA GLU A 70 1.14 -1.07 -2.18
C GLU A 70 1.25 -1.54 -0.73
N GLY A 71 1.09 -2.84 -0.48
CA GLY A 71 1.17 -3.41 0.85
C GLY A 71 -0.19 -3.81 1.42
N GLY A 72 -0.44 -3.48 2.68
CA GLY A 72 -1.74 -3.66 3.35
C GLY A 72 -1.96 -5.01 3.99
N ILE A 73 -1.18 -6.05 3.64
CA ILE A 73 -1.29 -7.36 4.31
C ILE A 73 -0.47 -7.32 5.59
N ASP A 74 -1.15 -7.51 6.72
CA ASP A 74 -0.53 -7.44 8.05
C ASP A 74 0.59 -8.48 8.20
N THR A 75 1.80 -7.99 8.37
CA THR A 75 3.00 -8.80 8.52
C THR A 75 2.94 -9.74 9.72
N ALA A 76 2.27 -9.35 10.81
CA ALA A 76 2.10 -10.24 11.96
C ALA A 76 1.13 -11.39 11.66
N VAL A 77 0.12 -11.18 10.81
CA VAL A 77 -0.75 -12.25 10.32
C VAL A 77 0.05 -13.23 9.45
N LEU A 78 0.95 -12.71 8.61
CA LEU A 78 1.84 -13.52 7.78
C LEU A 78 2.80 -14.37 8.62
N ALA A 79 3.43 -13.77 9.64
CA ALA A 79 4.45 -14.44 10.43
C ALA A 79 3.88 -15.43 11.46
N LEU A 80 2.76 -15.08 12.08
CA LEU A 80 2.24 -15.78 13.27
C LEU A 80 0.86 -16.42 13.04
N GLY A 81 0.21 -16.12 11.92
CA GLY A 81 -1.10 -16.65 11.58
C GLY A 81 -1.03 -18.04 10.97
N THR A 82 -2.20 -18.68 10.88
CA THR A 82 -2.39 -19.88 10.06
C THR A 82 -2.62 -19.48 8.60
N THR A 83 -2.42 -20.39 7.65
CA THR A 83 -2.72 -20.18 6.22
C THR A 83 -4.16 -19.69 6.00
N GLN A 84 -5.12 -20.18 6.79
CA GLN A 84 -6.51 -19.73 6.74
C GLN A 84 -6.66 -18.26 7.14
N LYS A 85 -5.95 -17.81 8.19
CA LYS A 85 -5.94 -16.40 8.61
C LYS A 85 -5.30 -15.50 7.56
N VAL A 86 -4.21 -15.97 6.93
CA VAL A 86 -3.56 -15.25 5.82
C VAL A 86 -4.52 -15.09 4.64
N ARG A 87 -5.21 -16.15 4.23
CA ARG A 87 -6.22 -16.09 3.15
C ARG A 87 -7.33 -15.08 3.47
N ALA A 88 -7.88 -15.15 4.68
CA ALA A 88 -8.91 -14.21 5.11
C ALA A 88 -8.43 -12.75 5.10
N GLU A 89 -7.20 -12.50 5.54
CA GLU A 89 -6.59 -11.16 5.52
C GLU A 89 -6.41 -10.64 4.09
N VAL A 90 -5.90 -11.47 3.18
CA VAL A 90 -5.74 -11.09 1.77
C VAL A 90 -7.09 -10.73 1.15
N VAL A 91 -8.12 -11.55 1.35
CA VAL A 91 -9.48 -11.26 0.84
C VAL A 91 -9.99 -9.93 1.40
N ARG A 92 -9.90 -9.73 2.72
CA ARG A 92 -10.33 -8.50 3.40
C ARG A 92 -9.67 -7.25 2.82
N VAL A 93 -8.36 -7.28 2.64
CA VAL A 93 -7.60 -6.12 2.12
C VAL A 93 -7.92 -5.89 0.64
N MET A 94 -8.03 -6.96 -0.15
CA MET A 94 -8.43 -6.88 -1.56
C MET A 94 -9.82 -6.26 -1.73
N GLU A 95 -10.79 -6.61 -0.89
CA GLU A 95 -12.13 -6.02 -0.93
C GLU A 95 -12.12 -4.51 -0.68
N ILE A 96 -11.14 -4.01 0.09
CA ILE A 96 -11.01 -2.59 0.41
C ILE A 96 -10.20 -1.84 -0.65
N LEU A 97 -9.05 -2.36 -1.05
CA LEU A 97 -8.07 -1.61 -1.83
C LEU A 97 -8.14 -1.85 -3.34
N LYS A 98 -8.66 -3.00 -3.79
CA LYS A 98 -8.75 -3.34 -5.21
C LYS A 98 -9.80 -2.50 -5.99
N PRO A 99 -11.00 -2.20 -5.45
CA PRO A 99 -12.03 -1.47 -6.21
C PRO A 99 -11.51 -0.18 -6.83
N GLY A 100 -11.79 0.03 -8.13
CA GLY A 100 -11.29 1.19 -8.88
C GLY A 100 -9.83 1.11 -9.34
N GLY A 101 -9.16 -0.03 -9.15
CA GLY A 101 -7.77 -0.23 -9.56
C GLY A 101 -6.73 0.40 -8.62
N GLY A 102 -5.47 0.41 -9.06
CA GLY A 102 -4.38 1.06 -8.33
C GLY A 102 -4.04 0.37 -6.99
N TYR A 103 -4.06 -0.96 -6.94
CA TYR A 103 -3.60 -1.70 -5.78
C TYR A 103 -2.58 -2.78 -6.16
N ILE A 104 -1.48 -2.81 -5.41
CA ILE A 104 -0.41 -3.80 -5.50
C ILE A 104 -0.41 -4.58 -4.20
N CYS A 105 -0.93 -5.82 -4.25
CA CYS A 105 -1.06 -6.66 -3.08
C CYS A 105 0.30 -7.15 -2.60
N GLY A 106 0.59 -6.93 -1.34
CA GLY A 106 1.82 -7.37 -0.69
C GLY A 106 1.78 -7.19 0.82
N PRO A 107 2.80 -7.67 1.52
CA PRO A 107 2.95 -7.41 2.95
C PRO A 107 3.14 -5.92 3.22
N ASP A 108 2.71 -5.47 4.38
CA ASP A 108 2.92 -4.09 4.83
C ASP A 108 4.37 -3.85 5.29
N GLN A 109 5.17 -4.90 5.42
CA GLN A 109 6.59 -4.83 5.70
C GLN A 109 7.28 -6.16 5.34
N ALA A 110 8.52 -6.10 4.86
CA ALA A 110 9.34 -7.30 4.68
C ALA A 110 9.95 -7.72 6.03
N ILE A 111 9.68 -8.95 6.46
CA ILE A 111 10.29 -9.53 7.66
C ILE A 111 10.87 -10.91 7.37
N PRO A 112 11.99 -11.28 8.02
CA PRO A 112 12.49 -12.66 7.98
C PRO A 112 11.56 -13.61 8.76
N GLY A 113 11.59 -14.90 8.41
CA GLY A 113 10.93 -15.94 9.20
C GLY A 113 9.44 -16.12 8.97
N VAL A 114 8.89 -15.57 7.89
CA VAL A 114 7.52 -15.90 7.46
C VAL A 114 7.49 -17.37 7.01
N PRO A 115 6.58 -18.21 7.52
CA PRO A 115 6.44 -19.59 7.05
C PRO A 115 6.17 -19.65 5.55
N GLU A 116 6.79 -20.60 4.85
CA GLU A 116 6.64 -20.75 3.40
C GLU A 116 5.17 -20.98 3.01
N GLU A 117 4.45 -21.80 3.77
CA GLU A 117 3.04 -22.05 3.56
C GLU A 117 2.16 -20.79 3.66
N ASN A 118 2.54 -19.83 4.52
CA ASN A 118 1.83 -18.56 4.65
C ASN A 118 2.16 -17.65 3.47
N THR A 119 3.39 -17.64 3.00
CA THR A 119 3.79 -16.94 1.78
C THR A 119 3.05 -17.49 0.57
N GLN A 120 2.99 -18.82 0.43
CA GLN A 120 2.23 -19.46 -0.64
C GLN A 120 0.73 -19.15 -0.56
N ALA A 121 0.14 -19.18 0.65
CA ALA A 121 -1.27 -18.84 0.86
C ALA A 121 -1.58 -17.39 0.45
N LEU A 122 -0.67 -16.45 0.72
CA LEU A 122 -0.80 -15.07 0.25
C LEU A 122 -0.84 -15.00 -1.29
N TRP A 123 0.16 -15.60 -1.95
CA TRP A 123 0.28 -15.56 -3.41
C TRP A 123 -0.91 -16.20 -4.12
N ASP A 124 -1.33 -17.39 -3.67
CA ASP A 124 -2.45 -18.11 -4.29
C ASP A 124 -3.75 -17.34 -4.13
N THR A 125 -4.02 -16.83 -2.92
CA THR A 125 -5.23 -16.04 -2.66
C THR A 125 -5.22 -14.74 -3.46
N ALA A 126 -4.09 -14.04 -3.50
CA ALA A 126 -3.97 -12.81 -4.28
C ALA A 126 -4.21 -13.03 -5.77
N ARG A 127 -3.76 -14.16 -6.35
CA ARG A 127 -4.04 -14.53 -7.75
C ARG A 127 -5.51 -14.89 -7.98
N GLU A 128 -6.14 -15.56 -7.02
CA GLU A 128 -7.54 -15.97 -7.10
C GLU A 128 -8.49 -14.76 -7.09
N VAL A 129 -8.31 -13.83 -6.12
CA VAL A 129 -9.22 -12.68 -5.94
C VAL A 129 -8.74 -11.39 -6.61
N GLY A 130 -7.51 -11.37 -7.14
CA GLY A 130 -6.88 -10.19 -7.72
C GLY A 130 -7.30 -9.85 -9.15
N ARG A 131 -8.02 -10.72 -9.82
CA ARG A 131 -8.51 -10.46 -11.19
C ARG A 131 -9.56 -9.34 -11.18
N TYR A 132 -9.45 -8.43 -12.16
CA TYR A 132 -10.40 -7.35 -12.40
C TYR A 132 -11.50 -7.80 -13.35
#